data_f3511a3183cf0d47df81ff1847307761
#
_entry.id   f3511a3183cf0d47df81ff1847307761
#
_cell.length_a   1.000
_cell.length_b   1.000
_cell.length_c   1.000
_cell.angle_alpha   90.00
_cell.angle_beta   90.00
_cell.angle_gamma   90.00
#
_symmetry.space_group_name_H-M   'P 1'
#
loop_
_entity.id
_entity.type
_entity.pdbx_description
1 polymer ?
#
loop_
_entity_poly.entity_id
_entity_poly.type
_entity_poly.pdbx_seq_one_letter_code
_entity_poly.pdbx_strand_id
1 'polypeptide(L)'
;MPSLNDKIDTWIFDLDNTLYSADSGIFQQVGILMGEFVAKHLNVNIKEAKEIQRKYYKKHGTTLRGLMDNHSIDPDIFLDEVHRLDYSIVQPNYELSESLKKINGKKYIFTNANKQHADEILERLKIANLFDGIYDIKMANYIPKPEIQTYEKLIETYNIEPDKTIMFDD
;
A
#
# COMPACT_ATOMS: atom_id res chain seq x y z
N MET A 1 -35.89 -4.66 0.57
CA MET A 1 -34.87 -4.04 -0.34
C MET A 1 -33.64 -4.89 -0.25
N PRO A 2 -32.96 -5.22 -1.36
CA PRO A 2 -31.67 -5.92 -1.29
C PRO A 2 -30.68 -5.09 -0.47
N SER A 3 -29.90 -5.74 0.38
CA SER A 3 -28.88 -5.07 1.18
C SER A 3 -27.77 -4.55 0.25
N LEU A 4 -26.95 -3.60 0.72
CA LEU A 4 -25.78 -3.13 -0.04
C LEU A 4 -24.88 -4.33 -0.42
N ASN A 5 -24.77 -5.30 0.48
CA ASN A 5 -23.99 -6.51 0.33
C ASN A 5 -24.47 -7.42 -0.84
N ASP A 6 -25.75 -7.31 -1.24
CA ASP A 6 -26.33 -8.10 -2.33
C ASP A 6 -26.05 -7.50 -3.72
N LYS A 7 -25.56 -6.26 -3.76
CA LYS A 7 -25.25 -5.52 -4.99
C LYS A 7 -23.77 -5.42 -5.29
N ILE A 8 -22.94 -5.56 -4.26
CA ILE A 8 -21.48 -5.44 -4.34
C ILE A 8 -20.87 -6.84 -4.39
N ASP A 9 -20.05 -7.09 -5.38
CA ASP A 9 -19.35 -8.35 -5.56
C ASP A 9 -17.83 -8.23 -5.44
N THR A 10 -17.31 -7.00 -5.38
CA THR A 10 -15.87 -6.72 -5.28
C THR A 10 -15.58 -5.64 -4.24
N TRP A 11 -14.60 -5.91 -3.40
CA TRP A 11 -14.15 -5.03 -2.33
C TRP A 11 -12.65 -4.80 -2.46
N ILE A 12 -12.25 -3.55 -2.55
CA ILE A 12 -10.85 -3.15 -2.66
C ILE A 12 -10.48 -2.44 -1.37
N PHE A 13 -9.34 -2.83 -0.81
CA PHE A 13 -8.81 -2.23 0.40
C PHE A 13 -7.41 -1.72 0.15
N ASP A 14 -7.17 -0.47 0.47
CA ASP A 14 -5.82 -0.03 0.75
C ASP A 14 -5.29 -0.78 1.99
N LEU A 15 -3.99 -0.77 2.18
CA LEU A 15 -3.31 -1.51 3.24
C LEU A 15 -2.93 -0.61 4.41
N ASP A 16 -2.00 0.33 4.13
CA ASP A 16 -1.32 1.12 5.14
C ASP A 16 -2.24 2.21 5.71
N ASN A 17 -2.42 2.23 7.03
CA ASN A 17 -3.36 3.09 7.76
C ASN A 17 -4.85 2.82 7.48
N THR A 18 -5.18 1.84 6.62
CA THR A 18 -6.55 1.41 6.33
C THR A 18 -6.90 0.11 7.06
N LEU A 19 -6.14 -0.96 6.88
CA LEU A 19 -6.39 -2.25 7.55
C LEU A 19 -5.76 -2.33 8.94
N TYR A 20 -4.87 -1.43 9.27
CA TYR A 20 -4.30 -1.24 10.60
C TYR A 20 -4.13 0.26 10.89
N SER A 21 -4.11 0.61 12.17
CA SER A 21 -4.03 2.01 12.59
C SER A 21 -2.67 2.65 12.26
N ALA A 22 -2.69 3.92 11.88
CA ALA A 22 -1.49 4.77 11.77
C ALA A 22 -0.67 4.80 13.06
N ASP A 23 -1.33 4.61 14.23
CA ASP A 23 -0.68 4.55 15.53
C ASP A 23 0.09 3.25 15.79
N SER A 24 0.03 2.28 14.89
CA SER A 24 0.77 1.01 15.01
C SER A 24 2.29 1.19 15.06
N GLY A 25 2.81 2.30 14.52
CA GLY A 25 4.25 2.57 14.42
C GLY A 25 4.91 2.05 13.14
N ILE A 26 4.23 1.26 12.32
CA ILE A 26 4.76 0.72 11.05
C ILE A 26 5.11 1.86 10.11
N PHE A 27 4.16 2.77 9.84
CA PHE A 27 4.39 3.86 8.90
C PHE A 27 5.47 4.84 9.37
N GLN A 28 5.67 4.96 10.69
CA GLN A 28 6.78 5.74 11.26
C GLN A 28 8.13 5.11 10.93
N GLN A 29 8.26 3.77 11.02
CA GLN A 29 9.48 3.06 10.64
C GLN A 29 9.77 3.25 9.14
N VAL A 30 8.76 3.10 8.27
CA VAL A 30 8.88 3.36 6.83
C VAL A 30 9.42 4.77 6.57
N GLY A 31 8.86 5.78 7.25
CA GLY A 31 9.29 7.18 7.11
C GLY A 31 10.75 7.41 7.52
N ILE A 32 11.23 6.71 8.56
CA ILE A 32 12.64 6.76 9.01
C ILE A 32 13.54 6.12 7.95
N LEU A 33 13.24 4.89 7.52
CA LEU A 33 14.04 4.16 6.53
C LEU A 33 14.08 4.87 5.17
N MET A 34 12.97 5.48 4.74
CA MET A 34 12.96 6.36 3.56
C MET A 34 13.93 7.54 3.72
N GLY A 35 13.96 8.18 4.91
CA GLY A 35 14.86 9.28 5.18
C GLY A 35 16.32 8.86 5.12
N GLU A 36 16.65 7.73 5.72
CA GLU A 36 17.98 7.13 5.69
C GLU A 36 18.40 6.73 4.27
N PHE A 37 17.49 6.12 3.51
CA PHE A 37 17.72 5.79 2.10
C PHE A 37 18.06 7.03 1.28
N VAL A 38 17.23 8.07 1.36
CA VAL A 38 17.45 9.32 0.63
C VAL A 38 18.76 9.98 1.04
N ALA A 39 19.06 10.05 2.33
CA ALA A 39 20.29 10.64 2.85
C ALA A 39 21.53 9.92 2.29
N LYS A 40 21.53 8.58 2.32
CA LYS A 40 22.61 7.72 1.83
C LYS A 40 22.82 7.86 0.31
N HIS A 41 21.73 7.72 -0.48
CA HIS A 41 21.85 7.65 -1.93
C HIS A 41 22.05 9.00 -2.61
N LEU A 42 21.58 10.09 -1.99
CA LEU A 42 21.79 11.44 -2.51
C LEU A 42 22.95 12.20 -1.83
N ASN A 43 23.63 11.54 -0.87
CA ASN A 43 24.73 12.12 -0.10
C ASN A 43 24.36 13.47 0.54
N VAL A 44 23.19 13.51 1.19
CA VAL A 44 22.67 14.67 1.91
C VAL A 44 22.45 14.34 3.40
N ASN A 45 22.33 15.35 4.25
CA ASN A 45 22.00 15.09 5.65
C ASN A 45 20.52 14.71 5.82
N ILE A 46 20.17 14.17 7.00
CA ILE A 46 18.80 13.62 7.25
C ILE A 46 17.72 14.72 7.19
N LYS A 47 18.05 15.96 7.50
CA LYS A 47 17.10 17.08 7.41
C LYS A 47 16.76 17.39 5.96
N GLU A 48 17.76 17.50 5.11
CA GLU A 48 17.59 17.67 3.66
C GLU A 48 16.87 16.48 3.03
N ALA A 49 17.20 15.24 3.45
CA ALA A 49 16.50 14.04 2.99
C ALA A 49 14.99 14.11 3.27
N LYS A 50 14.59 14.53 4.46
CA LYS A 50 13.16 14.70 4.81
C LYS A 50 12.48 15.82 4.00
N GLU A 51 13.19 16.86 3.63
CA GLU A 51 12.68 17.91 2.75
C GLU A 51 12.47 17.39 1.32
N ILE A 52 13.43 16.60 0.81
CA ILE A 52 13.32 15.92 -0.48
C ILE A 52 12.14 14.96 -0.51
N GLN A 53 11.97 14.11 0.54
CA GLN A 53 10.82 13.22 0.66
C GLN A 53 9.49 13.98 0.54
N ARG A 54 9.31 15.05 1.35
CA ARG A 54 8.08 15.85 1.30
C ARG A 54 7.86 16.50 -0.06
N LYS A 55 8.92 17.02 -0.70
CA LYS A 55 8.86 17.60 -2.03
C LYS A 55 8.43 16.57 -3.07
N TYR A 56 9.02 15.38 -3.04
CA TYR A 56 8.70 14.33 -4.00
C TYR A 56 7.31 13.76 -3.81
N TYR A 57 6.91 13.50 -2.56
CA TYR A 57 5.55 13.10 -2.26
C TYR A 57 4.51 14.09 -2.84
N LYS A 58 4.71 15.40 -2.61
CA LYS A 58 3.79 16.43 -3.11
C LYS A 58 3.77 16.55 -4.64
N LYS A 59 4.92 16.36 -5.30
CA LYS A 59 5.06 16.58 -6.74
C LYS A 59 4.78 15.35 -7.58
N HIS A 60 5.09 14.17 -7.07
CA HIS A 60 5.09 12.91 -7.81
C HIS A 60 4.16 11.84 -7.21
N GLY A 61 3.40 12.17 -6.16
CA GLY A 61 2.52 11.23 -5.45
C GLY A 61 3.23 10.32 -4.45
N THR A 62 4.47 9.93 -4.73
CA THR A 62 5.32 9.15 -3.80
C THR A 62 6.78 9.61 -3.83
N THR A 63 7.50 9.37 -2.74
CA THR A 63 8.95 9.57 -2.67
C THR A 63 9.67 8.73 -3.71
N LEU A 64 9.27 7.45 -3.86
CA LEU A 64 9.84 6.53 -4.84
C LEU A 64 9.76 7.09 -6.26
N ARG A 65 8.57 7.52 -6.70
CA ARG A 65 8.40 8.08 -8.04
C ARG A 65 9.30 9.28 -8.28
N GLY A 66 9.40 10.17 -7.30
CA GLY A 66 10.32 11.31 -7.37
C GLY A 66 11.79 10.92 -7.47
N LEU A 67 12.22 9.87 -6.77
CA LEU A 67 13.59 9.35 -6.84
C LEU A 67 13.89 8.70 -8.19
N MET A 68 12.95 7.94 -8.74
CA MET A 68 13.08 7.34 -10.08
C MET A 68 13.23 8.43 -11.15
N ASP A 69 12.35 9.42 -11.15
CA ASP A 69 12.29 10.47 -12.18
C ASP A 69 13.51 11.41 -12.16
N ASN A 70 14.08 11.68 -10.97
CA ASN A 70 15.12 12.70 -10.82
C ASN A 70 16.53 12.14 -10.56
N HIS A 71 16.64 10.87 -10.11
CA HIS A 71 17.92 10.29 -9.68
C HIS A 71 18.18 8.90 -10.25
N SER A 72 17.30 8.38 -11.10
CA SER A 72 17.40 7.04 -11.68
C SER A 72 17.61 5.94 -10.62
N ILE A 73 17.00 6.10 -9.45
CA ILE A 73 17.06 5.10 -8.39
C ILE A 73 16.30 3.85 -8.85
N ASP A 74 16.91 2.70 -8.61
CA ASP A 74 16.27 1.41 -8.81
C ASP A 74 15.11 1.25 -7.79
N PRO A 75 13.86 1.13 -8.24
CA PRO A 75 12.72 1.03 -7.35
C PRO A 75 12.73 -0.22 -6.47
N ASP A 76 13.30 -1.33 -6.93
CA ASP A 76 13.35 -2.56 -6.15
C ASP A 76 14.31 -2.42 -4.97
N ILE A 77 15.46 -1.78 -5.16
CA ILE A 77 16.41 -1.48 -4.08
C ILE A 77 15.75 -0.57 -3.03
N PHE A 78 15.02 0.46 -3.49
CA PHE A 78 14.29 1.34 -2.57
C PHE A 78 13.26 0.57 -1.75
N LEU A 79 12.39 -0.20 -2.41
CA LEU A 79 11.31 -0.94 -1.74
C LEU A 79 11.86 -1.98 -0.76
N ASP A 80 12.93 -2.66 -1.11
CA ASP A 80 13.57 -3.66 -0.25
C ASP A 80 14.22 -3.03 0.99
N GLU A 81 14.83 -1.83 0.87
CA GLU A 81 15.45 -1.14 2.03
C GLU A 81 14.39 -0.52 2.95
N VAL A 82 13.35 0.13 2.42
CA VAL A 82 12.36 0.84 3.23
C VAL A 82 11.33 -0.07 3.91
N HIS A 83 11.22 -1.32 3.48
CA HIS A 83 10.34 -2.31 4.10
C HIS A 83 11.08 -3.33 5.00
N ARG A 84 12.32 -3.04 5.41
CA ARG A 84 13.01 -3.82 6.47
C ARG A 84 12.53 -3.41 7.86
N LEU A 85 11.27 -3.68 8.13
CA LEU A 85 10.54 -3.22 9.30
C LEU A 85 10.51 -4.29 10.40
N ASP A 86 10.32 -3.85 11.63
CA ASP A 86 9.87 -4.73 12.70
C ASP A 86 8.35 -4.90 12.65
N TYR A 87 7.90 -5.95 11.98
CA TYR A 87 6.48 -6.29 11.88
C TYR A 87 5.90 -6.90 13.16
N SER A 88 6.70 -7.22 14.17
CA SER A 88 6.23 -7.82 15.43
C SER A 88 5.31 -6.90 16.22
N ILE A 89 5.36 -5.61 15.96
CA ILE A 89 4.50 -4.60 16.59
C ILE A 89 3.05 -4.65 16.08
N VAL A 90 2.81 -5.24 14.90
CA VAL A 90 1.45 -5.42 14.37
C VAL A 90 0.79 -6.60 15.07
N GLN A 91 -0.31 -6.32 15.76
CA GLN A 91 -1.06 -7.32 16.51
C GLN A 91 -2.19 -7.93 15.67
N PRO A 92 -2.55 -9.19 15.89
CA PRO A 92 -3.72 -9.81 15.25
C PRO A 92 -4.99 -8.98 15.46
N ASN A 93 -5.81 -8.85 14.43
CA ASN A 93 -7.10 -8.15 14.50
C ASN A 93 -8.25 -9.13 14.20
N TYR A 94 -8.70 -9.84 15.24
CA TYR A 94 -9.76 -10.85 15.11
C TYR A 94 -11.12 -10.22 14.77
N GLU A 95 -11.40 -9.01 15.22
CA GLU A 95 -12.64 -8.30 14.91
C GLU A 95 -12.72 -7.96 13.41
N LEU A 96 -11.63 -7.45 12.85
CA LEU A 96 -11.49 -7.22 11.42
C LEU A 96 -11.64 -8.53 10.63
N SER A 97 -10.98 -9.60 11.10
CA SER A 97 -11.10 -10.92 10.47
C SER A 97 -12.53 -11.41 10.41
N GLU A 98 -13.27 -11.35 11.52
CA GLU A 98 -14.68 -11.74 11.57
C GLU A 98 -15.58 -10.83 10.72
N SER A 99 -15.25 -9.56 10.61
CA SER A 99 -15.98 -8.62 9.76
C SER A 99 -15.75 -8.90 8.28
N LEU A 100 -14.50 -9.15 7.87
CA LEU A 100 -14.16 -9.51 6.49
C LEU A 100 -14.78 -10.84 6.03
N LYS A 101 -14.94 -11.82 6.93
CA LYS A 101 -15.62 -13.09 6.64
C LYS A 101 -17.11 -12.93 6.34
N LYS A 102 -17.75 -11.90 6.88
CA LYS A 102 -19.17 -11.60 6.63
C LYS A 102 -19.44 -10.90 5.30
N ILE A 103 -18.41 -10.38 4.67
CA ILE A 103 -18.51 -9.69 3.38
C ILE A 103 -18.46 -10.74 2.27
N ASN A 104 -19.52 -10.80 1.45
CA ASN A 104 -19.56 -11.65 0.26
C ASN A 104 -18.78 -10.99 -0.89
N GLY A 105 -18.31 -11.81 -1.82
CA GLY A 105 -17.61 -11.34 -3.01
C GLY A 105 -16.09 -11.36 -2.89
N LYS A 106 -15.42 -10.89 -3.92
CA LYS A 106 -13.97 -10.85 -4.03
C LYS A 106 -13.38 -9.71 -3.20
N LYS A 107 -12.20 -9.95 -2.62
CA LYS A 107 -11.49 -8.96 -1.80
C LYS A 107 -10.07 -8.83 -2.29
N TYR A 108 -9.67 -7.61 -2.64
CA TYR A 108 -8.34 -7.30 -3.15
C TYR A 108 -7.66 -6.23 -2.30
N ILE A 109 -6.36 -6.37 -2.14
CA ILE A 109 -5.50 -5.28 -1.63
C ILE A 109 -5.03 -4.45 -2.82
N PHE A 110 -5.08 -3.12 -2.66
CA PHE A 110 -4.51 -2.16 -3.61
C PHE A 110 -3.61 -1.17 -2.88
N THR A 111 -2.30 -1.35 -2.98
CA THR A 111 -1.32 -0.59 -2.18
C THR A 111 -0.22 0.03 -3.03
N ASN A 112 0.31 1.17 -2.57
CA ASN A 112 1.55 1.78 -3.10
C ASN A 112 2.83 1.14 -2.51
N ALA A 113 2.69 0.16 -1.62
CA ALA A 113 3.80 -0.66 -1.13
C ALA A 113 4.06 -1.85 -2.06
N ASN A 114 5.09 -2.67 -1.76
CA ASN A 114 5.33 -3.92 -2.47
C ASN A 114 4.54 -5.08 -1.85
N LYS A 115 4.39 -6.15 -2.62
CA LYS A 115 3.66 -7.36 -2.19
C LYS A 115 4.24 -7.97 -0.92
N GLN A 116 5.56 -7.97 -0.75
CA GLN A 116 6.20 -8.55 0.42
C GLN A 116 5.76 -7.84 1.72
N HIS A 117 5.73 -6.50 1.71
CA HIS A 117 5.21 -5.72 2.84
C HIS A 117 3.74 -6.06 3.10
N ALA A 118 2.92 -6.14 2.04
CA ALA A 118 1.51 -6.48 2.19
C ALA A 118 1.32 -7.88 2.79
N ASP A 119 2.05 -8.88 2.30
CA ASP A 119 2.00 -10.24 2.84
C ASP A 119 2.33 -10.27 4.35
N GLU A 120 3.41 -9.59 4.78
CA GLU A 120 3.80 -9.52 6.20
C GLU A 120 2.70 -8.89 7.08
N ILE A 121 2.12 -7.77 6.65
CA ILE A 121 1.02 -7.11 7.38
C ILE A 121 -0.20 -8.03 7.47
N LEU A 122 -0.65 -8.61 6.36
CA LEU A 122 -1.82 -9.47 6.32
C LEU A 122 -1.66 -10.73 7.19
N GLU A 123 -0.46 -11.32 7.19
CA GLU A 123 -0.12 -12.46 8.06
C GLU A 123 -0.15 -12.09 9.54
N ARG A 124 0.38 -10.92 9.92
CA ARG A 124 0.33 -10.42 11.29
C ARG A 124 -1.10 -10.16 11.75
N LEU A 125 -1.91 -9.54 10.91
CA LEU A 125 -3.33 -9.28 11.19
C LEU A 125 -4.19 -10.55 11.21
N LYS A 126 -3.67 -11.71 10.76
CA LYS A 126 -4.39 -12.99 10.61
C LYS A 126 -5.57 -12.91 9.64
N ILE A 127 -5.38 -12.21 8.51
CA ILE A 127 -6.40 -12.00 7.48
C ILE A 127 -5.91 -12.35 6.06
N ALA A 128 -4.67 -12.83 5.89
CA ALA A 128 -4.08 -13.08 4.58
C ALA A 128 -4.93 -14.00 3.68
N ASN A 129 -5.54 -15.02 4.25
CA ASN A 129 -6.38 -16.00 3.55
C ASN A 129 -7.78 -15.48 3.19
N LEU A 130 -8.11 -14.23 3.54
CA LEU A 130 -9.41 -13.62 3.24
C LEU A 130 -9.38 -12.77 1.98
N PHE A 131 -8.22 -12.57 1.37
CA PHE A 131 -8.03 -11.79 0.15
C PHE A 131 -7.76 -12.69 -1.06
N ASP A 132 -8.36 -12.33 -2.19
CA ASP A 132 -8.23 -13.04 -3.46
C ASP A 132 -6.99 -12.61 -4.26
N GLY A 133 -6.42 -11.45 -3.92
CA GLY A 133 -5.20 -10.95 -4.55
C GLY A 133 -4.69 -9.64 -3.96
N ILE A 134 -3.45 -9.33 -4.32
CA ILE A 134 -2.76 -8.09 -3.95
C ILE A 134 -2.29 -7.43 -5.24
N TYR A 135 -2.76 -6.20 -5.48
CA TYR A 135 -2.26 -5.33 -6.53
C TYR A 135 -1.32 -4.30 -5.90
N ASP A 136 -0.04 -4.51 -6.13
CA ASP A 136 1.03 -3.72 -5.52
C ASP A 136 1.63 -2.71 -6.51
N ILE A 137 2.55 -1.90 -6.03
CA ILE A 137 3.21 -0.86 -6.82
C ILE A 137 4.01 -1.43 -8.01
N LYS A 138 4.51 -2.67 -7.92
CA LYS A 138 5.24 -3.32 -9.02
C LYS A 138 4.29 -3.72 -10.14
N MET A 139 3.11 -4.28 -9.81
CA MET A 139 2.05 -4.57 -10.79
C MET A 139 1.55 -3.30 -11.48
N ALA A 140 1.55 -2.18 -10.76
CA ALA A 140 1.23 -0.85 -11.29
C ALA A 140 2.34 -0.23 -12.14
N ASN A 141 3.46 -0.93 -12.42
CA ASN A 141 4.65 -0.40 -13.08
C ASN A 141 5.18 0.87 -12.39
N TYR A 142 5.15 0.89 -11.05
CA TYR A 142 5.57 2.01 -10.19
C TYR A 142 4.79 3.31 -10.45
N ILE A 143 3.58 3.22 -11.02
CA ILE A 143 2.64 4.34 -11.12
C ILE A 143 1.76 4.31 -9.87
N PRO A 144 1.90 5.29 -8.95
CA PRO A 144 1.23 5.20 -7.66
C PRO A 144 -0.24 5.63 -7.74
N LYS A 145 -1.03 5.27 -6.75
CA LYS A 145 -2.27 5.97 -6.42
C LYS A 145 -1.94 7.45 -6.14
N PRO A 146 -2.78 8.42 -6.55
CA PRO A 146 -4.10 8.29 -7.19
C PRO A 146 -4.08 8.41 -8.74
N GLU A 147 -3.00 8.04 -9.42
CA GLU A 147 -2.93 8.12 -10.87
C GLU A 147 -3.97 7.21 -11.54
N ILE A 148 -4.79 7.74 -12.46
CA ILE A 148 -5.91 7.03 -13.08
C ILE A 148 -5.48 5.71 -13.74
N GLN A 149 -4.31 5.70 -14.36
CA GLN A 149 -3.75 4.54 -15.07
C GLN A 149 -3.58 3.32 -14.16
N THR A 150 -3.27 3.53 -12.86
CA THR A 150 -3.12 2.40 -11.94
C THR A 150 -4.47 1.78 -11.57
N TYR A 151 -5.54 2.57 -11.52
CA TYR A 151 -6.90 2.06 -11.31
C TYR A 151 -7.41 1.30 -12.54
N GLU A 152 -7.20 1.84 -13.75
CA GLU A 152 -7.57 1.18 -15.00
C GLU A 152 -6.89 -0.19 -15.10
N LYS A 153 -5.60 -0.27 -14.77
CA LYS A 153 -4.83 -1.50 -14.80
C LYS A 153 -5.27 -2.51 -13.71
N LEU A 154 -5.62 -2.05 -12.52
CA LEU A 154 -6.22 -2.88 -11.47
C LEU A 154 -7.53 -3.51 -11.96
N ILE A 155 -8.43 -2.69 -12.55
CA ILE A 155 -9.72 -3.13 -13.11
C ILE A 155 -9.51 -4.20 -14.18
N GLU A 156 -8.59 -3.97 -15.11
CA GLU A 156 -8.24 -4.93 -16.16
C GLU A 156 -7.65 -6.22 -15.59
N THR A 157 -6.72 -6.11 -14.64
CA THR A 157 -5.99 -7.26 -14.08
C THR A 157 -6.91 -8.26 -13.39
N TYR A 158 -7.92 -7.78 -12.66
CA TYR A 158 -8.83 -8.62 -11.89
C TYR A 158 -10.23 -8.71 -12.49
N ASN A 159 -10.44 -8.14 -13.69
CA ASN A 159 -11.74 -8.09 -14.38
C ASN A 159 -12.85 -7.53 -13.47
N ILE A 160 -12.59 -6.37 -12.87
CA ILE A 160 -13.46 -5.72 -11.90
C ILE A 160 -14.59 -4.97 -12.61
N GLU A 161 -15.81 -5.08 -12.07
CA GLU A 161 -16.96 -4.25 -12.47
C GLU A 161 -17.06 -3.03 -11.52
N PRO A 162 -16.72 -1.80 -11.96
CA PRO A 162 -16.69 -0.64 -11.06
C PRO A 162 -18.03 -0.34 -10.38
N ASP A 163 -19.14 -0.53 -11.10
CA ASP A 163 -20.49 -0.29 -10.57
C ASP A 163 -20.93 -1.27 -9.46
N LYS A 164 -20.18 -2.36 -9.28
CA LYS A 164 -20.38 -3.38 -8.24
C LYS A 164 -19.21 -3.43 -7.24
N THR A 165 -18.41 -2.37 -7.20
CA THR A 165 -17.18 -2.35 -6.40
C THR A 165 -17.23 -1.23 -5.36
N ILE A 166 -16.72 -1.52 -4.17
CA ILE A 166 -16.44 -0.52 -3.13
C ILE A 166 -14.95 -0.56 -2.82
N MET A 167 -14.36 0.63 -2.69
CA MET A 167 -12.98 0.81 -2.27
C MET A 167 -12.92 1.55 -0.93
N PHE A 168 -12.02 1.10 -0.05
CA PHE A 168 -11.64 1.74 1.21
C PHE A 168 -10.19 2.20 1.13
N ASP A 169 -9.96 3.49 1.37
CA ASP A 169 -8.65 4.15 1.32
C ASP A 169 -8.61 5.27 2.39
N ASP A 170 -7.46 5.60 2.98
CA ASP A 170 -7.28 6.63 3.99
C ASP A 170 -7.11 8.06 3.43
#